data_54323cb842fc510158b09dcddcdf269b
#
_entry.id   54323cb842fc510158b09dcddcdf269b
#
_cell.length_a   1.000
_cell.length_b   1.000
_cell.length_c   1.000
_cell.angle_alpha   90.00
_cell.angle_beta   90.00
_cell.angle_gamma   90.00
#
_symmetry.space_group_name_H-M   'P 1'
#
loop_
_entity.id
_entity.type
_entity.pdbx_description
1 polymer ?
#
loop_
_entity_poly.entity_id
_entity_poly.type
_entity_poly.pdbx_seq_one_letter_code
_entity_poly.pdbx_strand_id
1 'polypeptide(L)'
;IAVAKQAINAGLNKSLKGSFNGVKAVTREEVCLYAYNTMKAKTVDYSQKTEVINGNSTVTISGNRFYVTDGATSTIAGPDANGVNYAEFAERYFKKLSLETTHDDFGRPTDKWTYDGEKIGEYAQAPIATYTAKVSKGTLYDLLGKTVIDDYDLYLTINGVATTTGSGNRSTEVLDLADYAVKNASGAFVAESGKGVLVEVYKDTDAKRVDIAVITTYLAQATSDYSSKKENINVSQITKPAAGTFTSLNLDDFSEIKDLKEDDYILYTYAKGSVQEIAKAEVVSGTVNAYAKGDYVKLAGTQYDYAKAIDSTSKDTEYVVTDNAAVVLDAYGYVLYVDDASISTGNYVYIKKTATASNLASKLIADAYFTDGTNKEITV
;
A
#
# COMPACT_ATOMS: atom_id res chain seq x y z
N ILE A 1 19.19 29.54 -11.74
CA ILE A 1 19.22 28.39 -12.68
C ILE A 1 20.27 27.37 -12.24
N ALA A 2 21.53 27.76 -11.95
CA ALA A 2 22.60 26.84 -11.59
C ALA A 2 22.28 26.05 -10.26
N VAL A 3 21.80 26.74 -9.22
CA VAL A 3 21.44 26.14 -7.94
C VAL A 3 20.30 25.14 -8.10
N ALA A 4 19.24 25.50 -8.83
CA ALA A 4 18.12 24.60 -9.08
C ALA A 4 18.55 23.35 -9.84
N LYS A 5 19.43 23.49 -10.84
CA LYS A 5 20.00 22.35 -11.57
C LYS A 5 20.78 21.41 -10.64
N GLN A 6 21.58 21.95 -9.74
CA GLN A 6 22.33 21.13 -8.78
C GLN A 6 21.39 20.45 -7.78
N ALA A 7 20.37 21.13 -7.28
CA ALA A 7 19.37 20.55 -6.39
C ALA A 7 18.62 19.37 -7.06
N ILE A 8 18.21 19.53 -8.32
CA ILE A 8 17.59 18.45 -9.09
C ILE A 8 18.57 17.29 -9.30
N ASN A 9 19.82 17.60 -9.67
CA ASN A 9 20.86 16.57 -9.85
C ASN A 9 21.18 15.80 -8.54
N ALA A 10 21.03 16.46 -7.39
CA ALA A 10 21.16 15.84 -6.07
C ALA A 10 19.89 15.08 -5.62
N GLY A 11 18.86 15.05 -6.45
CA GLY A 11 17.63 14.31 -6.17
C GLY A 11 16.66 14.98 -5.20
N LEU A 12 16.82 16.28 -4.91
CA LEU A 12 15.96 16.98 -3.94
C LEU A 12 14.48 16.97 -4.34
N ASN A 13 14.18 16.89 -5.63
CA ASN A 13 12.82 16.81 -6.17
C ASN A 13 12.34 15.38 -6.44
N LYS A 14 13.05 14.35 -5.98
CA LYS A 14 12.62 12.96 -6.14
C LYS A 14 11.24 12.78 -5.50
N SER A 15 10.36 12.07 -6.19
CA SER A 15 8.96 11.84 -5.79
C SER A 15 8.07 13.10 -5.71
N LEU A 16 8.48 14.21 -6.32
CA LEU A 16 7.63 15.38 -6.44
C LEU A 16 6.43 15.07 -7.36
N LYS A 17 5.21 15.32 -6.88
CA LYS A 17 4.02 15.25 -7.72
C LYS A 17 3.98 16.43 -8.70
N GLY A 18 4.12 16.16 -9.97
CA GLY A 18 4.20 17.17 -11.04
C GLY A 18 5.64 17.65 -11.31
N SER A 19 5.77 18.81 -11.96
CA SER A 19 7.06 19.37 -12.38
C SER A 19 7.58 20.38 -11.36
N PHE A 20 8.89 20.38 -11.14
CA PHE A 20 9.55 21.42 -10.34
C PHE A 20 9.32 22.80 -10.97
N ASN A 21 8.84 23.74 -10.17
CA ASN A 21 8.63 25.12 -10.59
C ASN A 21 9.31 26.08 -9.61
N GLY A 22 10.47 26.60 -10.00
CA GLY A 22 11.30 27.47 -9.16
C GLY A 22 10.78 28.91 -8.96
N VAL A 23 9.66 29.28 -9.57
CA VAL A 23 9.02 30.62 -9.41
C VAL A 23 7.69 30.55 -8.66
N LYS A 24 7.19 29.34 -8.39
CA LYS A 24 5.99 29.12 -7.60
C LYS A 24 6.33 29.13 -6.11
N ALA A 25 5.42 29.64 -5.27
CA ALA A 25 5.51 29.46 -3.83
C ALA A 25 5.47 27.96 -3.48
N VAL A 26 6.40 27.51 -2.65
CA VAL A 26 6.49 26.12 -2.21
C VAL A 26 5.38 25.80 -1.21
N THR A 27 4.75 24.63 -1.32
CA THR A 27 3.77 24.15 -0.37
C THR A 27 4.45 23.54 0.85
N ARG A 28 3.70 23.34 1.95
CA ARG A 28 4.24 22.66 3.15
C ARG A 28 4.69 21.24 2.85
N GLU A 29 3.92 20.51 2.02
CA GLU A 29 4.24 19.16 1.57
C GLU A 29 5.54 19.15 0.75
N GLU A 30 5.69 20.08 -0.19
CA GLU A 30 6.92 20.21 -0.97
C GLU A 30 8.14 20.55 -0.10
N VAL A 31 7.99 21.41 0.94
CA VAL A 31 9.07 21.70 1.89
C VAL A 31 9.49 20.44 2.63
N CYS A 32 8.53 19.65 3.14
CA CYS A 32 8.82 18.39 3.83
C CYS A 32 9.55 17.41 2.89
N LEU A 33 9.08 17.28 1.64
CA LEU A 33 9.72 16.43 0.64
C LEU A 33 11.16 16.86 0.35
N TYR A 34 11.40 18.16 0.12
CA TYR A 34 12.74 18.65 -0.14
C TYR A 34 13.67 18.49 1.07
N ALA A 35 13.16 18.73 2.28
CA ALA A 35 13.91 18.51 3.51
C ALA A 35 14.29 17.02 3.67
N TYR A 36 13.34 16.11 3.49
CA TYR A 36 13.56 14.67 3.55
C TYR A 36 14.59 14.21 2.50
N ASN A 37 14.43 14.63 1.25
CA ASN A 37 15.38 14.31 0.19
C ASN A 37 16.76 14.92 0.44
N THR A 38 16.83 16.09 1.10
CA THR A 38 18.11 16.67 1.52
C THR A 38 18.82 15.81 2.55
N MET A 39 18.08 15.27 3.53
CA MET A 39 18.64 14.37 4.54
C MET A 39 19.25 13.11 3.89
N LYS A 40 18.64 12.61 2.82
CA LYS A 40 19.10 11.45 2.04
C LYS A 40 20.12 11.78 0.96
N ALA A 41 20.42 13.05 0.72
CA ALA A 41 21.37 13.44 -0.31
C ALA A 41 22.76 12.90 -0.02
N LYS A 42 23.32 12.16 -0.97
CA LYS A 42 24.66 11.57 -0.82
C LYS A 42 25.72 12.68 -0.77
N THR A 43 26.65 12.53 0.16
CA THR A 43 27.81 13.38 0.24
C THR A 43 28.75 13.11 -0.93
N VAL A 44 29.50 14.12 -1.32
CA VAL A 44 30.45 13.99 -2.42
C VAL A 44 31.86 14.26 -1.93
N ASP A 45 32.79 13.59 -2.56
CA ASP A 45 34.22 13.77 -2.37
C ASP A 45 34.92 13.88 -3.73
N TYR A 46 36.17 14.24 -3.72
CA TYR A 46 36.99 14.39 -4.90
C TYR A 46 38.25 13.54 -4.79
N SER A 47 38.54 12.81 -5.85
CA SER A 47 39.83 12.12 -5.91
C SER A 47 40.97 13.13 -5.77
N GLN A 48 41.97 12.80 -5.02
CA GLN A 48 43.15 13.64 -4.89
C GLN A 48 44.21 13.19 -5.88
N LYS A 49 44.75 14.15 -6.60
CA LYS A 49 45.91 13.94 -7.46
C LYS A 49 47.08 14.77 -6.96
N THR A 50 48.19 14.13 -6.60
CA THR A 50 49.39 14.82 -6.25
C THR A 50 50.28 14.97 -7.47
N GLU A 51 50.61 16.19 -7.85
CA GLU A 51 51.56 16.50 -8.92
C GLU A 51 52.85 17.08 -8.37
N VAL A 52 53.94 16.63 -8.91
CA VAL A 52 55.28 17.18 -8.54
C VAL A 52 55.56 18.36 -9.48
N ILE A 53 55.71 19.55 -8.90
CA ILE A 53 56.07 20.73 -9.59
C ILE A 53 57.56 21.04 -9.31
N ASN A 54 58.34 21.21 -10.36
CA ASN A 54 59.77 21.56 -10.32
C ASN A 54 60.65 20.60 -9.45
N GLY A 55 60.32 19.31 -9.45
CA GLY A 55 61.19 18.30 -8.88
C GLY A 55 61.19 18.18 -7.35
N ASN A 56 60.77 19.20 -6.60
CA ASN A 56 60.83 19.21 -5.12
C ASN A 56 59.55 19.72 -4.44
N SER A 57 58.58 20.20 -5.15
CA SER A 57 57.31 20.67 -4.56
C SER A 57 56.16 19.81 -5.04
N THR A 58 55.35 19.32 -4.13
CA THR A 58 54.14 18.58 -4.43
C THR A 58 52.91 19.45 -4.23
N VAL A 59 52.00 19.45 -5.20
CA VAL A 59 50.72 20.10 -5.11
C VAL A 59 49.63 19.05 -5.22
N THR A 60 48.71 19.02 -4.27
CA THR A 60 47.55 18.16 -4.30
C THR A 60 46.43 18.94 -4.95
N ILE A 61 45.92 18.44 -6.07
CA ILE A 61 44.77 18.99 -6.81
C ILE A 61 43.59 18.07 -6.69
N SER A 62 42.39 18.67 -6.65
CA SER A 62 41.13 17.91 -6.68
C SER A 62 40.94 17.31 -8.07
N GLY A 63 40.75 15.99 -8.12
CA GLY A 63 40.44 15.25 -9.33
C GLY A 63 38.94 15.14 -9.57
N ASN A 64 38.46 13.97 -10.03
CA ASN A 64 37.06 13.74 -10.34
C ASN A 64 36.21 13.65 -9.08
N ARG A 65 35.01 14.22 -9.16
CA ARG A 65 33.98 14.08 -8.12
C ARG A 65 33.41 12.66 -8.11
N PHE A 66 33.21 12.10 -6.93
CA PHE A 66 32.51 10.84 -6.72
C PHE A 66 31.57 10.94 -5.49
N TYR A 67 30.58 10.05 -5.40
CA TYR A 67 29.75 9.94 -4.21
C TYR A 67 30.44 9.05 -3.18
N VAL A 68 30.32 9.47 -1.92
CA VAL A 68 30.80 8.64 -0.80
C VAL A 68 29.84 7.46 -0.61
N THR A 69 30.39 6.28 -0.36
CA THR A 69 29.63 5.07 0.02
C THR A 69 29.85 4.76 1.50
N ASP A 70 28.87 4.12 2.11
CA ASP A 70 28.97 3.72 3.52
C ASP A 70 30.21 2.88 3.78
N GLY A 71 30.86 3.17 4.90
CA GLY A 71 32.09 2.47 5.29
C GLY A 71 33.33 2.77 4.43
N ALA A 72 33.22 3.62 3.40
CA ALA A 72 34.37 3.99 2.57
C ALA A 72 35.23 5.04 3.28
N THR A 73 36.56 4.89 3.20
CA THR A 73 37.48 5.94 3.65
C THR A 73 37.53 7.06 2.61
N SER A 74 37.13 8.27 3.01
CA SER A 74 37.28 9.49 2.22
C SER A 74 38.27 10.44 2.88
N THR A 75 39.07 11.11 2.08
CA THR A 75 40.10 12.04 2.59
C THR A 75 39.53 13.45 2.84
N ILE A 76 38.43 13.82 2.26
CA ILE A 76 37.88 15.19 2.32
C ILE A 76 36.66 15.27 3.25
N ALA A 77 35.82 14.25 3.26
CA ALA A 77 34.59 14.25 4.07
C ALA A 77 34.86 14.17 5.57
N GLY A 78 36.04 13.79 5.97
CA GLY A 78 36.48 13.61 7.37
C GLY A 78 35.76 12.42 8.00
N PRO A 79 36.47 11.33 8.32
CA PRO A 79 35.87 10.22 9.03
C PRO A 79 35.36 10.68 10.39
N ASP A 80 34.42 9.97 10.96
CA ASP A 80 34.12 10.07 12.38
C ASP A 80 35.35 9.68 13.24
N ALA A 81 35.22 9.73 14.56
CA ALA A 81 36.31 9.35 15.47
C ALA A 81 36.77 7.88 15.28
N ASN A 82 35.99 7.05 14.59
CA ASN A 82 36.24 5.64 14.29
C ASN A 82 36.77 5.42 12.85
N GLY A 83 36.90 6.46 12.05
CA GLY A 83 37.34 6.36 10.65
C GLY A 83 36.27 6.00 9.66
N VAL A 84 34.98 6.09 10.02
CA VAL A 84 33.85 5.80 9.15
C VAL A 84 33.38 7.07 8.46
N ASN A 85 33.16 7.01 7.16
CA ASN A 85 32.51 8.07 6.40
C ASN A 85 31.02 7.79 6.27
N TYR A 86 30.27 8.87 6.36
CA TYR A 86 28.82 8.82 6.20
C TYR A 86 28.45 9.16 4.77
N ALA A 87 27.67 8.29 4.14
CA ALA A 87 27.25 8.47 2.76
C ALA A 87 26.23 9.60 2.60
N GLU A 88 25.32 9.74 3.54
CA GLU A 88 24.24 10.72 3.48
C GLU A 88 24.53 11.99 4.28
N PHE A 89 23.91 13.10 3.84
CA PHE A 89 23.97 14.39 4.54
C PHE A 89 23.51 14.26 5.99
N ALA A 90 22.42 13.53 6.23
CA ALA A 90 21.86 13.33 7.56
C ALA A 90 22.89 12.75 8.53
N GLU A 91 23.51 11.66 8.19
CA GLU A 91 24.48 10.96 9.05
C GLU A 91 25.73 11.80 9.31
N ARG A 92 26.16 12.54 8.31
CA ARG A 92 27.32 13.42 8.44
C ARG A 92 27.12 14.55 9.46
N TYR A 93 25.95 15.17 9.48
CA TYR A 93 25.70 16.35 10.31
C TYR A 93 24.96 16.04 11.62
N PHE A 94 24.29 14.89 11.70
CA PHE A 94 23.57 14.43 12.89
C PHE A 94 24.13 13.07 13.32
N LYS A 95 25.25 13.08 14.01
CA LYS A 95 26.10 11.90 14.35
C LYS A 95 25.40 10.70 14.99
N LYS A 96 24.21 10.88 15.55
CA LYS A 96 23.39 9.81 16.14
C LYS A 96 22.32 9.30 15.21
N LEU A 97 22.10 9.98 14.07
CA LEU A 97 21.13 9.61 13.07
C LEU A 97 21.79 8.68 12.06
N SER A 98 21.17 7.56 11.76
CA SER A 98 21.62 6.62 10.75
C SER A 98 20.47 6.24 9.83
N LEU A 99 20.79 6.09 8.55
CA LEU A 99 19.87 5.64 7.51
C LEU A 99 20.34 4.30 6.96
N GLU A 100 19.48 3.31 7.03
CA GLU A 100 19.69 2.02 6.41
C GLU A 100 18.62 1.82 5.32
N THR A 101 19.03 1.55 4.09
CA THR A 101 18.11 1.09 3.04
C THR A 101 17.92 -0.42 3.19
N THR A 102 16.70 -0.83 3.48
CA THR A 102 16.31 -2.22 3.72
C THR A 102 15.03 -2.55 2.96
N HIS A 103 14.35 -3.61 3.34
CA HIS A 103 13.04 -3.99 2.82
C HIS A 103 12.10 -4.23 3.99
N ASP A 104 10.85 -3.78 3.83
CA ASP A 104 9.81 -4.11 4.79
C ASP A 104 9.34 -5.57 4.66
N ASP A 105 8.35 -5.93 5.47
CA ASP A 105 7.83 -7.29 5.49
C ASP A 105 7.14 -7.73 4.20
N PHE A 106 6.78 -6.80 3.32
CA PHE A 106 6.27 -7.08 1.97
C PHE A 106 7.36 -7.16 0.90
N GLY A 107 8.62 -6.83 1.25
CA GLY A 107 9.72 -6.74 0.29
C GLY A 107 9.79 -5.41 -0.45
N ARG A 108 9.06 -4.37 0.02
CA ARG A 108 9.17 -3.01 -0.52
C ARG A 108 10.47 -2.38 -0.02
N PRO A 109 11.27 -1.73 -0.89
CA PRO A 109 12.43 -0.98 -0.43
C PRO A 109 12.02 0.11 0.57
N THR A 110 12.68 0.15 1.71
CA THR A 110 12.39 1.10 2.79
C THR A 110 13.63 1.84 3.24
N ASP A 111 13.42 3.03 3.74
CA ASP A 111 14.39 3.84 4.45
C ASP A 111 14.13 3.70 5.95
N LYS A 112 14.97 2.94 6.63
CA LYS A 112 14.90 2.74 8.07
C LYS A 112 15.82 3.75 8.77
N TRP A 113 15.22 4.60 9.57
CA TRP A 113 15.93 5.62 10.34
C TRP A 113 16.10 5.19 11.78
N THR A 114 17.32 5.33 12.30
CA THR A 114 17.63 5.12 13.72
C THR A 114 18.27 6.38 14.30
N TYR A 115 18.03 6.62 15.58
CA TYR A 115 18.68 7.66 16.36
C TYR A 115 19.27 7.05 17.62
N ASP A 116 20.59 7.17 17.79
CA ASP A 116 21.34 6.58 18.92
C ASP A 116 21.11 5.05 19.02
N GLY A 117 20.93 4.38 17.87
CA GLY A 117 20.69 2.95 17.78
C GLY A 117 19.23 2.52 17.86
N GLU A 118 18.32 3.41 18.28
CA GLU A 118 16.89 3.12 18.40
C GLU A 118 16.15 3.50 17.10
N LYS A 119 15.26 2.61 16.62
CA LYS A 119 14.43 2.87 15.42
C LYS A 119 13.47 4.03 15.69
N ILE A 120 13.54 5.08 14.87
CA ILE A 120 12.65 6.23 14.93
C ILE A 120 11.63 6.27 13.79
N GLY A 121 11.83 5.50 12.73
CA GLY A 121 10.89 5.38 11.62
C GLY A 121 11.40 4.47 10.52
N GLU A 122 10.45 3.94 9.75
CA GLU A 122 10.70 3.16 8.55
C GLU A 122 9.66 3.55 7.51
N TYR A 123 10.13 3.93 6.33
CA TYR A 123 9.28 4.51 5.29
C TYR A 123 9.54 3.80 3.97
N ALA A 124 8.49 3.22 3.38
CA ALA A 124 8.59 2.64 2.05
C ALA A 124 8.98 3.72 1.03
N GLN A 125 9.87 3.37 0.13
CA GLN A 125 10.22 4.23 -0.99
C GLN A 125 9.03 4.37 -1.94
N ALA A 126 9.01 5.44 -2.75
CA ALA A 126 7.96 5.60 -3.74
C ALA A 126 8.17 4.60 -4.90
N PRO A 127 7.15 3.81 -5.27
CA PRO A 127 7.22 2.94 -6.44
C PRO A 127 7.28 3.75 -7.73
N ILE A 128 7.88 3.19 -8.77
CA ILE A 128 7.84 3.78 -10.13
C ILE A 128 6.50 3.52 -10.81
N ALA A 129 5.78 2.48 -10.40
CA ALA A 129 4.42 2.20 -10.85
C ALA A 129 3.66 1.39 -9.78
N THR A 130 2.34 1.58 -9.75
CA THR A 130 1.40 0.90 -8.88
C THR A 130 0.23 0.40 -9.71
N TYR A 131 -0.17 -0.85 -9.49
CA TYR A 131 -1.31 -1.48 -10.17
C TYR A 131 -2.21 -2.14 -9.14
N THR A 132 -3.52 -2.13 -9.40
CA THR A 132 -4.55 -2.76 -8.57
C THR A 132 -5.43 -3.73 -9.36
N ALA A 133 -4.96 -4.09 -10.54
CA ALA A 133 -5.61 -5.03 -11.45
C ALA A 133 -4.57 -6.03 -11.99
N LYS A 134 -4.99 -6.86 -12.96
CA LYS A 134 -4.12 -7.83 -13.59
C LYS A 134 -2.92 -7.15 -14.27
N VAL A 135 -1.71 -7.54 -13.90
CA VAL A 135 -0.45 -7.09 -14.51
C VAL A 135 0.07 -8.20 -15.41
N SER A 136 0.32 -7.89 -16.67
CA SER A 136 0.89 -8.82 -17.63
C SER A 136 2.39 -8.62 -17.78
N LYS A 137 3.07 -9.63 -18.33
CA LYS A 137 4.48 -9.52 -18.74
C LYS A 137 4.71 -8.32 -19.67
N GLY A 138 3.79 -8.09 -20.62
CA GLY A 138 3.85 -6.95 -21.53
C GLY A 138 3.81 -5.62 -20.77
N THR A 139 2.93 -5.49 -19.78
CA THR A 139 2.83 -4.29 -18.92
C THR A 139 4.15 -3.98 -18.23
N LEU A 140 4.80 -4.98 -17.64
CA LEU A 140 6.09 -4.80 -16.97
C LEU A 140 7.22 -4.54 -17.97
N TYR A 141 7.17 -5.18 -19.13
CA TYR A 141 8.15 -4.93 -20.19
C TYR A 141 8.07 -3.50 -20.72
N ASP A 142 6.87 -2.98 -20.93
CA ASP A 142 6.64 -1.60 -21.36
C ASP A 142 7.11 -0.58 -20.30
N LEU A 143 6.89 -0.89 -19.02
CA LEU A 143 7.32 -0.05 -17.90
C LEU A 143 8.84 0.00 -17.74
N LEU A 144 9.48 -1.15 -17.75
CA LEU A 144 10.90 -1.30 -17.40
C LEU A 144 11.82 -1.10 -18.60
N GLY A 145 11.39 -1.53 -19.77
CA GLY A 145 12.16 -1.53 -21.00
C GLY A 145 13.21 -2.65 -21.07
N LYS A 146 13.63 -2.98 -22.30
CA LYS A 146 14.53 -4.08 -22.57
C LYS A 146 15.84 -4.02 -21.76
N THR A 147 16.47 -2.86 -21.69
CA THR A 147 17.76 -2.67 -20.99
C THR A 147 17.68 -3.02 -19.52
N VAL A 148 16.59 -2.60 -18.84
CA VAL A 148 16.41 -2.92 -17.40
C VAL A 148 16.18 -4.41 -17.23
N ILE A 149 15.36 -5.02 -18.08
CA ILE A 149 15.05 -6.44 -18.00
C ILE A 149 16.30 -7.30 -18.27
N ASP A 150 17.15 -6.87 -19.18
CA ASP A 150 18.36 -7.62 -19.55
C ASP A 150 19.51 -7.43 -18.52
N ASP A 151 19.61 -6.24 -17.89
CA ASP A 151 20.80 -5.83 -17.13
C ASP A 151 20.60 -5.74 -15.61
N TYR A 152 19.34 -5.74 -15.11
CA TYR A 152 19.02 -5.57 -13.69
C TYR A 152 18.61 -6.90 -13.07
N ASP A 153 18.87 -7.02 -11.79
CA ASP A 153 18.35 -8.12 -10.98
C ASP A 153 16.90 -7.86 -10.62
N LEU A 154 16.00 -8.81 -10.91
CA LEU A 154 14.57 -8.70 -10.65
C LEU A 154 14.19 -9.59 -9.45
N TYR A 155 13.51 -9.01 -8.48
CA TYR A 155 13.02 -9.68 -7.27
C TYR A 155 11.50 -9.57 -7.20
N LEU A 156 10.84 -10.65 -6.84
CA LEU A 156 9.40 -10.72 -6.66
C LEU A 156 9.09 -11.23 -5.25
N THR A 157 8.29 -10.46 -4.52
CA THR A 157 7.79 -10.84 -3.21
C THR A 157 6.27 -10.83 -3.24
N ILE A 158 5.65 -11.89 -2.74
CA ILE A 158 4.20 -12.07 -2.71
C ILE A 158 3.78 -12.26 -1.25
N ASN A 159 3.00 -11.31 -0.73
CA ASN A 159 2.55 -11.29 0.66
C ASN A 159 3.72 -11.57 1.65
N GLY A 160 4.85 -10.91 1.43
CA GLY A 160 6.04 -11.05 2.25
C GLY A 160 6.89 -12.31 2.01
N VAL A 161 6.52 -13.15 1.06
CA VAL A 161 7.30 -14.34 0.70
C VAL A 161 8.07 -14.06 -0.58
N ALA A 162 9.41 -14.06 -0.48
CA ALA A 162 10.27 -13.97 -1.66
C ALA A 162 10.10 -15.22 -2.53
N THR A 163 9.79 -15.01 -3.80
CA THR A 163 9.57 -16.11 -4.75
C THR A 163 10.82 -16.42 -5.58
N THR A 164 11.75 -15.46 -5.63
CA THR A 164 13.05 -15.62 -6.27
C THR A 164 14.08 -16.03 -5.23
N THR A 165 14.63 -17.21 -5.37
CA THR A 165 15.72 -17.71 -4.51
C THR A 165 17.06 -17.46 -5.18
N GLY A 166 17.93 -16.69 -4.52
CA GLY A 166 19.31 -16.46 -4.95
C GLY A 166 19.58 -15.07 -5.48
N SER A 167 20.86 -14.75 -5.60
CA SER A 167 21.34 -13.48 -6.12
C SER A 167 20.92 -13.32 -7.59
N GLY A 168 19.99 -12.40 -7.81
CA GLY A 168 19.72 -11.85 -9.12
C GLY A 168 19.19 -12.84 -10.14
N ASN A 169 17.95 -13.25 -9.99
CA ASN A 169 17.33 -14.00 -11.09
C ASN A 169 16.82 -13.03 -12.14
N ARG A 170 17.55 -12.90 -13.22
CA ARG A 170 17.10 -12.31 -14.49
C ARG A 170 16.04 -13.20 -15.14
N SER A 171 15.12 -13.71 -14.32
CA SER A 171 14.11 -14.64 -14.80
C SER A 171 13.00 -13.86 -15.46
N THR A 172 12.77 -14.14 -16.74
CA THR A 172 11.56 -13.67 -17.44
C THR A 172 10.27 -14.13 -16.76
N GLU A 173 10.36 -15.15 -15.89
CA GLU A 173 9.25 -15.64 -15.06
C GLU A 173 8.77 -14.61 -14.04
N VAL A 174 9.65 -13.77 -13.49
CA VAL A 174 9.29 -12.68 -12.57
C VAL A 174 8.39 -11.65 -13.24
N LEU A 175 8.51 -11.48 -14.56
CA LEU A 175 7.73 -10.51 -15.32
C LEU A 175 6.30 -10.97 -15.58
N ASP A 176 6.01 -12.24 -15.39
CA ASP A 176 4.71 -12.81 -15.74
C ASP A 176 3.81 -13.00 -14.49
N LEU A 177 3.51 -11.90 -13.80
CA LEU A 177 2.67 -11.93 -12.60
C LEU A 177 1.23 -12.39 -12.87
N ALA A 178 0.80 -12.39 -14.14
CA ALA A 178 -0.53 -12.88 -14.52
C ALA A 178 -0.58 -14.40 -14.50
N ASP A 179 0.50 -15.01 -14.95
CA ASP A 179 0.66 -16.45 -15.07
C ASP A 179 1.66 -16.99 -14.04
N TYR A 180 2.30 -16.09 -13.28
CA TYR A 180 3.23 -16.47 -12.22
C TYR A 180 2.48 -17.23 -11.14
N ALA A 181 2.87 -18.44 -11.06
CA ALA A 181 2.14 -19.42 -10.33
C ALA A 181 2.93 -19.82 -9.10
N VAL A 182 2.52 -19.36 -7.94
CA VAL A 182 2.81 -20.05 -6.68
C VAL A 182 1.96 -21.32 -6.66
N LYS A 183 2.59 -22.46 -6.46
CA LYS A 183 1.86 -23.71 -6.25
C LYS A 183 1.12 -23.58 -4.92
N ASN A 184 -0.20 -23.67 -4.96
CA ASN A 184 -1.00 -23.83 -3.76
C ASN A 184 -0.72 -25.19 -3.10
N ALA A 185 -1.32 -25.45 -1.93
CA ALA A 185 -1.15 -26.72 -1.22
C ALA A 185 -1.54 -27.96 -2.04
N SER A 186 -2.34 -27.82 -3.09
CA SER A 186 -2.72 -28.89 -4.02
C SER A 186 -1.81 -28.99 -5.23
N GLY A 187 -0.75 -28.17 -5.32
CA GLY A 187 0.20 -28.16 -6.43
C GLY A 187 -0.30 -27.43 -7.67
N ALA A 188 -1.47 -26.79 -7.62
CA ALA A 188 -1.99 -25.99 -8.72
C ALA A 188 -1.39 -24.58 -8.71
N PHE A 189 -1.12 -24.09 -9.88
CA PHE A 189 -0.60 -22.76 -10.08
C PHE A 189 -1.71 -21.69 -10.00
N VAL A 190 -1.51 -20.63 -9.23
CA VAL A 190 -2.48 -19.53 -9.05
C VAL A 190 -1.82 -18.22 -9.44
N ALA A 191 -2.40 -17.50 -10.38
CA ALA A 191 -1.94 -16.16 -10.76
C ALA A 191 -1.99 -15.20 -9.55
N GLU A 192 -0.96 -14.37 -9.36
CA GLU A 192 -0.82 -13.57 -8.15
C GLU A 192 -1.38 -12.15 -8.30
N SER A 193 -1.27 -11.50 -9.45
CA SER A 193 -1.95 -10.23 -9.71
C SER A 193 -3.41 -10.41 -10.08
N GLY A 194 -4.22 -9.39 -9.89
CA GLY A 194 -5.65 -9.41 -10.20
C GLY A 194 -6.38 -8.19 -9.65
N LYS A 195 -7.69 -8.09 -9.89
CA LYS A 195 -8.54 -7.03 -9.35
C LYS A 195 -8.42 -7.01 -7.81
N GLY A 196 -8.10 -5.85 -7.22
CA GLY A 196 -7.95 -5.67 -5.78
C GLY A 196 -6.60 -6.16 -5.19
N VAL A 197 -5.69 -6.66 -6.01
CA VAL A 197 -4.33 -7.02 -5.58
C VAL A 197 -3.39 -5.87 -5.93
N LEU A 198 -2.73 -5.31 -4.93
CA LEU A 198 -1.74 -4.26 -5.10
C LEU A 198 -0.45 -4.85 -5.66
N VAL A 199 0.04 -4.28 -6.75
CA VAL A 199 1.36 -4.57 -7.30
C VAL A 199 2.15 -3.27 -7.36
N GLU A 200 3.26 -3.22 -6.67
CA GLU A 200 4.18 -2.08 -6.65
C GLU A 200 5.50 -2.47 -7.27
N VAL A 201 6.01 -1.60 -8.14
CA VAL A 201 7.28 -1.81 -8.84
C VAL A 201 8.26 -0.73 -8.42
N TYR A 202 9.42 -1.13 -7.98
CA TYR A 202 10.51 -0.26 -7.54
C TYR A 202 11.73 -0.47 -8.42
N LYS A 203 12.49 0.58 -8.68
CA LYS A 203 13.72 0.48 -9.47
C LYS A 203 14.84 1.28 -8.84
N ASP A 204 15.92 0.60 -8.50
CA ASP A 204 17.18 1.19 -8.09
C ASP A 204 18.16 1.11 -9.27
N THR A 205 18.53 2.29 -9.79
CA THR A 205 19.44 2.40 -10.92
C THR A 205 20.91 2.22 -10.52
N ASP A 206 21.25 2.55 -9.28
CA ASP A 206 22.60 2.47 -8.77
C ASP A 206 22.95 1.01 -8.43
N ALA A 207 22.03 0.31 -7.77
CA ALA A 207 22.16 -1.12 -7.47
C ALA A 207 21.81 -2.02 -8.66
N LYS A 208 21.28 -1.49 -9.76
CA LYS A 208 20.72 -2.24 -10.90
C LYS A 208 19.72 -3.31 -10.44
N ARG A 209 18.77 -2.89 -9.65
CA ARG A 209 17.79 -3.75 -9.00
C ARG A 209 16.36 -3.31 -9.31
N VAL A 210 15.47 -4.26 -9.50
CA VAL A 210 14.02 -4.06 -9.55
C VAL A 210 13.37 -4.94 -8.49
N ASP A 211 12.58 -4.34 -7.60
CA ASP A 211 11.76 -5.07 -6.64
C ASP A 211 10.29 -4.93 -7.04
N ILE A 212 9.58 -6.05 -7.02
CA ILE A 212 8.15 -6.13 -7.32
C ILE A 212 7.48 -6.75 -6.10
N ALA A 213 6.63 -5.96 -5.43
CA ALA A 213 5.84 -6.38 -4.29
C ALA A 213 4.40 -6.61 -4.71
N VAL A 214 3.86 -7.80 -4.41
CA VAL A 214 2.47 -8.17 -4.64
C VAL A 214 1.80 -8.35 -3.28
N ILE A 215 0.78 -7.54 -3.00
CA ILE A 215 0.13 -7.45 -1.69
C ILE A 215 -1.37 -7.68 -1.86
N THR A 216 -1.88 -8.70 -1.19
CA THR A 216 -3.31 -9.02 -1.18
C THR A 216 -3.95 -8.41 0.05
N THR A 217 -5.07 -7.71 -0.15
CA THR A 217 -5.94 -7.24 0.93
C THR A 217 -6.95 -8.33 1.27
N TYR A 218 -7.10 -8.59 2.55
CA TYR A 218 -8.05 -9.54 3.12
C TYR A 218 -9.10 -8.82 3.96
N LEU A 219 -10.13 -9.54 4.38
CA LEU A 219 -11.26 -9.01 5.12
C LEU A 219 -11.49 -9.80 6.41
N ALA A 220 -11.72 -9.05 7.49
CA ALA A 220 -12.22 -9.55 8.76
C ALA A 220 -13.44 -8.75 9.19
N GLN A 221 -14.20 -9.24 10.15
CA GLN A 221 -15.31 -8.55 10.80
C GLN A 221 -15.06 -8.48 12.30
N ALA A 222 -15.31 -7.32 12.90
CA ALA A 222 -15.28 -7.17 14.35
C ALA A 222 -16.42 -7.96 14.99
N THR A 223 -16.09 -8.76 16.00
CA THR A 223 -17.06 -9.58 16.75
C THR A 223 -17.35 -9.02 18.15
N SER A 224 -16.83 -7.83 18.43
CA SER A 224 -17.09 -7.07 19.66
C SER A 224 -16.73 -5.61 19.43
N ASP A 225 -17.22 -4.72 20.27
CA ASP A 225 -16.68 -3.36 20.38
C ASP A 225 -15.22 -3.39 20.88
N TYR A 226 -14.48 -2.29 20.62
CA TYR A 226 -13.17 -2.09 21.23
C TYR A 226 -13.24 -2.11 22.75
N SER A 227 -12.40 -2.90 23.38
CA SER A 227 -12.28 -3.02 24.82
C SER A 227 -11.13 -2.15 25.35
N SER A 228 -11.45 -1.02 25.97
CA SER A 228 -10.43 -0.16 26.62
C SER A 228 -9.70 -0.83 27.79
N LYS A 229 -10.29 -1.85 28.41
CA LYS A 229 -9.67 -2.60 29.51
C LYS A 229 -8.65 -3.60 29.04
N LYS A 230 -8.88 -4.22 27.86
CA LYS A 230 -7.99 -5.22 27.27
C LYS A 230 -7.12 -4.64 26.15
N GLU A 231 -7.40 -3.40 25.77
CA GLU A 231 -6.73 -2.68 24.67
C GLU A 231 -6.74 -3.46 23.34
N ASN A 232 -7.86 -4.15 23.09
CA ASN A 232 -8.04 -4.95 21.87
C ASN A 232 -9.49 -4.93 21.36
N ILE A 233 -9.65 -5.45 20.14
CA ILE A 233 -10.93 -5.78 19.52
C ILE A 233 -10.89 -7.22 19.05
N ASN A 234 -11.97 -7.98 19.26
CA ASN A 234 -12.07 -9.35 18.73
C ASN A 234 -12.57 -9.31 17.29
N VAL A 235 -12.05 -10.21 16.46
CA VAL A 235 -12.37 -10.27 15.03
C VAL A 235 -12.55 -11.70 14.55
N SER A 236 -13.30 -11.87 13.47
CA SER A 236 -13.42 -13.10 12.68
C SER A 236 -12.94 -12.83 11.25
N GLN A 237 -12.04 -13.66 10.74
CA GLN A 237 -11.55 -13.54 9.37
C GLN A 237 -12.60 -14.08 8.39
N ILE A 238 -13.00 -13.26 7.42
CA ILE A 238 -13.88 -13.63 6.30
C ILE A 238 -13.04 -14.19 5.17
N THR A 239 -12.02 -13.44 4.74
CA THR A 239 -11.00 -13.93 3.82
C THR A 239 -9.64 -13.94 4.53
N LYS A 240 -8.77 -14.87 4.17
CA LYS A 240 -7.50 -15.04 4.90
C LYS A 240 -6.38 -15.56 4.00
N PRO A 241 -5.11 -15.26 4.33
CA PRO A 241 -3.97 -15.90 3.68
C PRO A 241 -3.96 -17.41 3.97
N ALA A 242 -3.22 -18.15 3.13
CA ALA A 242 -3.10 -19.61 3.28
C ALA A 242 -2.51 -20.03 4.65
N ALA A 243 -1.64 -19.21 5.23
CA ALA A 243 -1.10 -19.41 6.57
C ALA A 243 -1.26 -18.10 7.35
N GLY A 244 -2.04 -18.11 8.41
CA GLY A 244 -2.23 -16.96 9.28
C GLY A 244 -3.66 -16.89 9.80
N THR A 245 -3.82 -17.17 11.09
CA THR A 245 -5.10 -17.00 11.80
C THR A 245 -4.86 -16.11 13.00
N PHE A 246 -5.76 -15.16 13.20
CA PHE A 246 -5.82 -14.31 14.39
C PHE A 246 -7.28 -14.10 14.77
N THR A 247 -7.53 -13.78 16.03
CA THR A 247 -8.89 -13.60 16.58
C THR A 247 -9.04 -12.26 17.30
N SER A 248 -7.98 -11.48 17.36
CA SER A 248 -7.99 -10.14 17.96
C SER A 248 -6.92 -9.25 17.33
N LEU A 249 -7.16 -7.95 17.39
CA LEU A 249 -6.21 -6.90 17.05
C LEU A 249 -5.95 -6.06 18.31
N ASN A 250 -4.69 -5.67 18.55
CA ASN A 250 -4.27 -4.96 19.74
C ASN A 250 -3.99 -3.49 19.46
N LEU A 251 -4.16 -2.66 20.47
CA LEU A 251 -3.94 -1.22 20.38
C LEU A 251 -2.48 -0.85 20.14
N ASP A 252 -1.56 -1.60 20.72
CA ASP A 252 -0.12 -1.36 20.56
C ASP A 252 0.33 -1.49 19.10
N ASP A 253 -0.35 -2.35 18.34
CA ASP A 253 -0.08 -2.57 16.92
C ASP A 253 -0.88 -1.62 16.02
N PHE A 254 -2.14 -1.30 16.40
CA PHE A 254 -3.09 -0.58 15.56
C PHE A 254 -3.92 0.42 16.37
N SER A 255 -3.60 1.70 16.28
CA SER A 255 -4.32 2.77 17.00
C SER A 255 -5.76 2.95 16.51
N GLU A 256 -6.04 2.59 15.27
CA GLU A 256 -7.31 2.74 14.56
C GLU A 256 -8.42 1.85 15.13
N ILE A 257 -8.06 0.79 15.87
CA ILE A 257 -9.06 -0.12 16.45
C ILE A 257 -9.99 0.56 17.47
N LYS A 258 -9.59 1.71 18.03
CA LYS A 258 -10.41 2.48 18.97
C LYS A 258 -11.74 2.96 18.39
N ASP A 259 -11.75 3.19 17.07
CA ASP A 259 -12.90 3.72 16.36
C ASP A 259 -13.80 2.62 15.77
N LEU A 260 -13.39 1.34 15.94
CA LEU A 260 -14.12 0.18 15.44
C LEU A 260 -15.14 -0.32 16.45
N LYS A 261 -16.26 -0.83 15.93
CA LYS A 261 -17.39 -1.41 16.70
C LYS A 261 -17.67 -2.82 16.22
N GLU A 262 -18.46 -3.54 17.03
CA GLU A 262 -19.04 -4.80 16.60
C GLU A 262 -19.73 -4.67 15.24
N ASP A 263 -19.58 -5.67 14.39
CA ASP A 263 -20.04 -5.76 13.01
C ASP A 263 -19.30 -4.89 11.98
N ASP A 264 -18.37 -4.02 12.39
CA ASP A 264 -17.53 -3.29 11.43
C ASP A 264 -16.64 -4.26 10.63
N TYR A 265 -16.58 -4.03 9.31
CA TYR A 265 -15.67 -4.74 8.42
C TYR A 265 -14.29 -4.09 8.40
N ILE A 266 -13.24 -4.92 8.46
CA ILE A 266 -11.84 -4.51 8.60
C ILE A 266 -11.04 -5.10 7.46
N LEU A 267 -10.51 -4.24 6.61
CA LEU A 267 -9.49 -4.61 5.64
C LEU A 267 -8.18 -4.84 6.37
N TYR A 268 -7.44 -5.85 5.97
CA TYR A 268 -6.11 -6.08 6.51
C TYR A 268 -5.15 -6.67 5.48
N THR A 269 -3.87 -6.38 5.66
CA THR A 269 -2.77 -7.02 4.92
C THR A 269 -1.98 -7.92 5.86
N TYR A 270 -1.31 -8.93 5.31
CA TYR A 270 -0.65 -9.95 6.13
C TYR A 270 0.68 -10.37 5.50
N ALA A 271 1.76 -10.31 6.28
CA ALA A 271 3.09 -10.76 5.88
C ALA A 271 3.89 -11.26 7.10
N LYS A 272 4.86 -12.11 6.87
CA LYS A 272 5.80 -12.61 7.90
C LYS A 272 5.15 -13.12 9.19
N GLY A 273 3.92 -13.62 9.10
CA GLY A 273 3.24 -14.22 10.25
C GLY A 273 2.37 -13.25 11.07
N SER A 274 2.23 -11.99 10.65
CA SER A 274 1.46 -10.97 11.35
C SER A 274 0.64 -10.09 10.41
N VAL A 275 -0.40 -9.44 10.97
CA VAL A 275 -1.14 -8.36 10.32
C VAL A 275 -0.20 -7.15 10.24
N GLN A 276 -0.15 -6.50 9.08
CA GLN A 276 0.75 -5.37 8.84
C GLN A 276 0.02 -4.03 8.83
N GLU A 277 -1.11 -3.98 8.17
CA GLU A 277 -1.91 -2.76 8.03
C GLU A 277 -3.39 -3.12 8.19
N ILE A 278 -4.17 -2.21 8.75
CA ILE A 278 -5.62 -2.33 8.86
C ILE A 278 -6.30 -1.05 8.37
N ALA A 279 -7.53 -1.18 7.89
CA ALA A 279 -8.41 -0.05 7.61
C ALA A 279 -9.87 -0.49 7.76
N LYS A 280 -10.78 0.44 8.10
CA LYS A 280 -12.21 0.16 8.06
C LYS A 280 -12.65 0.02 6.60
N ALA A 281 -13.36 -1.05 6.28
CA ALA A 281 -13.88 -1.29 4.94
C ALA A 281 -15.11 -0.41 4.65
N GLU A 282 -15.29 -0.04 3.39
CA GLU A 282 -16.50 0.61 2.92
C GLU A 282 -17.57 -0.44 2.60
N VAL A 283 -18.80 -0.20 3.05
CA VAL A 283 -19.97 -0.99 2.72
C VAL A 283 -20.87 -0.17 1.81
N VAL A 284 -21.16 -0.72 0.64
CA VAL A 284 -22.06 -0.09 -0.33
C VAL A 284 -23.32 -0.94 -0.48
N SER A 285 -24.48 -0.30 -0.39
CA SER A 285 -25.77 -0.96 -0.55
C SER A 285 -26.61 -0.27 -1.62
N GLY A 286 -27.48 -1.03 -2.25
CA GLY A 286 -28.41 -0.49 -3.25
C GLY A 286 -29.19 -1.57 -3.97
N THR A 287 -30.13 -1.15 -4.82
CA THR A 287 -30.92 -2.04 -5.64
C THR A 287 -30.06 -2.68 -6.72
N VAL A 288 -30.13 -3.99 -6.84
CA VAL A 288 -29.44 -4.76 -7.88
C VAL A 288 -30.07 -4.48 -9.23
N ASN A 289 -29.30 -3.92 -10.14
CA ASN A 289 -29.73 -3.65 -11.51
C ASN A 289 -29.30 -4.73 -12.50
N ALA A 290 -28.12 -5.32 -12.26
CA ALA A 290 -27.55 -6.40 -13.06
C ALA A 290 -26.42 -7.07 -12.26
N TYR A 291 -26.04 -8.29 -12.64
CA TYR A 291 -24.86 -8.96 -12.14
C TYR A 291 -24.34 -10.00 -13.13
N ALA A 292 -23.08 -10.36 -12.99
CA ALA A 292 -22.51 -11.53 -13.60
C ALA A 292 -21.84 -12.36 -12.50
N LYS A 293 -22.31 -13.59 -12.31
CA LYS A 293 -21.80 -14.50 -11.25
C LYS A 293 -20.30 -14.67 -11.36
N GLY A 294 -19.61 -14.42 -10.26
CA GLY A 294 -18.15 -14.53 -10.17
C GLY A 294 -17.37 -13.36 -10.78
N ASP A 295 -18.01 -12.31 -11.26
CA ASP A 295 -17.33 -11.19 -11.93
C ASP A 295 -17.71 -9.81 -11.37
N TYR A 296 -19.00 -9.47 -11.31
CA TYR A 296 -19.46 -8.16 -10.82
C TYR A 296 -20.91 -8.15 -10.34
N VAL A 297 -21.26 -7.11 -9.58
CA VAL A 297 -22.63 -6.69 -9.30
C VAL A 297 -22.80 -5.21 -9.61
N LYS A 298 -24.00 -4.83 -10.11
CA LYS A 298 -24.37 -3.43 -10.35
C LYS A 298 -25.44 -3.00 -9.36
N LEU A 299 -25.08 -2.08 -8.45
CA LEU A 299 -25.94 -1.55 -7.40
C LEU A 299 -26.27 -0.08 -7.69
N ALA A 300 -27.56 0.26 -7.66
CA ALA A 300 -28.04 1.63 -7.88
C ALA A 300 -27.41 2.33 -9.12
N GLY A 301 -27.13 1.56 -10.18
CA GLY A 301 -26.53 2.05 -11.41
C GLY A 301 -25.00 1.99 -11.49
N THR A 302 -24.30 1.77 -10.38
CA THR A 302 -22.83 1.65 -10.34
C THR A 302 -22.40 0.19 -10.36
N GLN A 303 -21.43 -0.15 -11.21
CA GLN A 303 -20.84 -1.48 -11.26
C GLN A 303 -19.68 -1.62 -10.28
N TYR A 304 -19.70 -2.70 -9.53
CA TYR A 304 -18.64 -3.11 -8.60
C TYR A 304 -18.13 -4.48 -9.02
N ASP A 305 -16.90 -4.51 -9.51
CA ASP A 305 -16.24 -5.74 -9.93
C ASP A 305 -15.73 -6.52 -8.71
N TYR A 306 -15.69 -7.83 -8.83
CA TYR A 306 -15.23 -8.69 -7.75
C TYR A 306 -13.72 -8.72 -7.65
N ALA A 307 -13.22 -8.58 -6.40
CA ALA A 307 -11.81 -8.75 -6.11
C ALA A 307 -11.35 -10.19 -6.38
N LYS A 308 -10.08 -10.37 -6.71
CA LYS A 308 -9.47 -11.71 -6.80
C LYS A 308 -9.55 -12.46 -5.47
N ALA A 309 -9.43 -11.74 -4.35
CA ALA A 309 -9.50 -12.29 -2.99
C ALA A 309 -10.92 -12.31 -2.40
N ILE A 310 -11.95 -12.17 -3.23
CA ILE A 310 -13.35 -12.27 -2.77
C ILE A 310 -13.60 -13.58 -2.03
N ASP A 311 -14.41 -13.51 -0.98
CA ASP A 311 -14.90 -14.71 -0.30
C ASP A 311 -15.55 -15.69 -1.25
N SER A 312 -15.24 -16.98 -1.09
CA SER A 312 -15.70 -18.02 -2.02
C SER A 312 -17.20 -18.15 -2.09
N THR A 313 -17.91 -17.96 -0.98
CA THR A 313 -19.37 -18.00 -0.92
C THR A 313 -19.96 -16.77 -1.61
N SER A 314 -19.40 -15.61 -1.36
CA SER A 314 -19.79 -14.34 -1.98
C SER A 314 -19.60 -14.34 -3.48
N LYS A 315 -18.55 -14.97 -3.98
CA LYS A 315 -18.27 -15.12 -5.40
C LYS A 315 -19.38 -15.84 -6.15
N ASP A 316 -20.03 -16.80 -5.49
CA ASP A 316 -21.09 -17.63 -6.08
C ASP A 316 -22.51 -17.08 -5.83
N THR A 317 -22.63 -15.88 -5.26
CA THR A 317 -23.91 -15.24 -4.97
C THR A 317 -24.75 -15.07 -6.23
N GLU A 318 -26.01 -15.49 -6.14
CA GLU A 318 -27.05 -15.24 -7.13
C GLU A 318 -28.01 -14.17 -6.61
N TYR A 319 -28.04 -13.04 -7.28
CA TYR A 319 -28.89 -11.92 -6.89
C TYR A 319 -30.25 -11.99 -7.59
N VAL A 320 -31.25 -11.47 -6.92
CA VAL A 320 -32.50 -11.15 -7.56
C VAL A 320 -32.44 -9.68 -8.04
N VAL A 321 -32.56 -9.47 -9.34
CA VAL A 321 -32.62 -8.12 -9.91
C VAL A 321 -33.88 -7.42 -9.36
N THR A 322 -33.70 -6.17 -8.94
CA THR A 322 -34.64 -5.31 -8.21
C THR A 322 -34.64 -5.44 -6.69
N ASP A 323 -34.02 -6.48 -6.12
CA ASP A 323 -33.82 -6.57 -4.68
C ASP A 323 -32.62 -5.71 -4.24
N ASN A 324 -32.55 -5.40 -2.95
CA ASN A 324 -31.39 -4.70 -2.38
C ASN A 324 -30.30 -5.70 -2.02
N ALA A 325 -29.06 -5.28 -2.21
CA ALA A 325 -27.89 -6.00 -1.74
C ALA A 325 -26.87 -5.03 -1.14
N ALA A 326 -25.99 -5.55 -0.27
CA ALA A 326 -24.87 -4.83 0.27
C ALA A 326 -23.58 -5.59 -0.05
N VAL A 327 -22.53 -4.84 -0.40
CA VAL A 327 -21.20 -5.38 -0.68
C VAL A 327 -20.14 -4.63 0.10
N VAL A 328 -19.11 -5.33 0.51
CA VAL A 328 -17.97 -4.79 1.21
C VAL A 328 -16.82 -4.66 0.23
N LEU A 329 -16.29 -3.45 0.11
CA LEU A 329 -15.25 -3.08 -0.84
C LEU A 329 -13.85 -3.12 -0.21
N ASP A 330 -12.86 -3.44 -1.05
CA ASP A 330 -11.46 -3.17 -0.72
C ASP A 330 -11.13 -1.67 -0.89
N ALA A 331 -9.89 -1.28 -0.59
CA ALA A 331 -9.42 0.10 -0.72
C ALA A 331 -9.41 0.63 -2.18
N TYR A 332 -9.63 -0.24 -3.16
CA TYR A 332 -9.58 0.07 -4.59
C TYR A 332 -10.96 0.02 -5.24
N GLY A 333 -12.01 -0.26 -4.48
CA GLY A 333 -13.40 -0.32 -4.94
C GLY A 333 -13.83 -1.67 -5.52
N TYR A 334 -13.08 -2.74 -5.28
CA TYR A 334 -13.47 -4.09 -5.66
C TYR A 334 -14.18 -4.82 -4.51
N VAL A 335 -15.14 -5.67 -4.84
CA VAL A 335 -15.94 -6.41 -3.85
C VAL A 335 -15.12 -7.56 -3.25
N LEU A 336 -14.95 -7.55 -1.93
CA LEU A 336 -14.35 -8.64 -1.16
C LEU A 336 -15.37 -9.58 -0.54
N TYR A 337 -16.58 -9.07 -0.25
CA TYR A 337 -17.62 -9.84 0.43
C TYR A 337 -19.00 -9.32 0.03
N VAL A 338 -19.95 -10.23 -0.10
CA VAL A 338 -21.35 -9.91 -0.26
C VAL A 338 -22.00 -10.07 1.10
N ASP A 339 -22.40 -8.96 1.67
CA ASP A 339 -23.15 -8.96 2.91
C ASP A 339 -24.58 -9.48 2.66
N ASP A 340 -25.26 -9.96 3.70
CA ASP A 340 -26.61 -10.50 3.52
C ASP A 340 -27.50 -9.41 2.92
N ALA A 341 -28.15 -9.73 1.80
CA ALA A 341 -29.08 -8.84 1.12
C ALA A 341 -30.26 -8.38 2.00
N SER A 342 -30.46 -9.06 3.13
CA SER A 342 -31.48 -8.72 4.12
C SER A 342 -31.09 -7.56 5.03
N ILE A 343 -29.81 -7.16 5.08
CA ILE A 343 -29.39 -5.95 5.76
C ILE A 343 -29.61 -4.77 4.82
N SER A 344 -30.88 -4.51 4.52
CA SER A 344 -31.20 -3.21 4.00
C SER A 344 -30.87 -2.20 5.10
N THR A 345 -29.91 -1.32 4.87
CA THR A 345 -29.85 -0.01 5.54
C THR A 345 -31.06 0.82 5.17
N GLY A 346 -32.08 0.17 4.58
CA GLY A 346 -33.38 0.70 4.34
C GLY A 346 -34.05 1.03 5.66
N ASN A 347 -34.67 2.17 5.72
CA ASN A 347 -35.46 2.63 6.84
C ASN A 347 -36.45 1.55 7.28
N TYR A 348 -36.08 0.75 8.28
CA TYR A 348 -37.03 -0.16 8.91
C TYR A 348 -38.11 0.67 9.55
N VAL A 349 -39.36 0.26 9.27
CA VAL A 349 -40.53 0.92 9.83
C VAL A 349 -41.26 -0.10 10.71
N TYR A 350 -41.42 0.23 11.99
CA TYR A 350 -42.34 -0.51 12.82
C TYR A 350 -43.75 -0.01 12.58
N ILE A 351 -44.60 -0.84 11.97
CA ILE A 351 -46.03 -0.52 11.72
C ILE A 351 -46.79 -0.84 13.02
N LYS A 352 -47.20 0.17 13.71
CA LYS A 352 -47.96 0.05 14.96
C LYS A 352 -49.44 -0.24 14.70
N LYS A 353 -50.02 0.33 13.61
CA LYS A 353 -51.42 0.23 13.31
C LYS A 353 -51.67 0.49 11.84
N THR A 354 -52.63 -0.20 11.27
CA THR A 354 -53.11 0.02 9.90
C THR A 354 -54.60 0.36 9.91
N ALA A 355 -55.04 1.21 9.00
CA ALA A 355 -56.44 1.54 8.77
C ALA A 355 -56.67 1.76 7.29
N THR A 356 -57.92 1.48 6.84
CA THR A 356 -58.32 1.83 5.48
C THR A 356 -58.95 3.20 5.48
N ALA A 357 -58.44 4.14 4.67
CA ALA A 357 -59.03 5.45 4.52
C ALA A 357 -60.38 5.34 3.79
N SER A 358 -61.41 5.88 4.37
CA SER A 358 -62.80 5.77 3.88
C SER A 358 -63.15 6.81 2.80
N ASN A 359 -62.21 7.16 1.92
CA ASN A 359 -62.48 8.06 0.80
C ASN A 359 -62.47 7.25 -0.52
N LEU A 360 -62.94 7.82 -1.61
CA LEU A 360 -63.26 7.20 -2.89
C LEU A 360 -62.17 6.29 -3.54
N ALA A 361 -61.00 6.21 -2.95
CA ALA A 361 -59.91 5.30 -3.38
C ALA A 361 -59.37 4.59 -2.14
N SER A 362 -59.95 3.46 -1.73
CA SER A 362 -59.52 2.64 -0.59
C SER A 362 -58.01 2.55 -0.48
N LYS A 363 -57.41 3.49 0.24
CA LYS A 363 -55.97 3.52 0.51
C LYS A 363 -55.72 2.92 1.87
N LEU A 364 -54.79 1.99 1.93
CA LEU A 364 -54.27 1.48 3.20
C LEU A 364 -53.30 2.53 3.79
N ILE A 365 -53.56 2.99 5.00
CA ILE A 365 -52.68 3.88 5.75
C ILE A 365 -52.11 3.15 6.94
N ALA A 366 -50.85 3.41 7.26
CA ALA A 366 -50.14 2.81 8.39
C ALA A 366 -49.52 3.89 9.26
N ASP A 367 -49.68 3.72 10.57
CA ASP A 367 -48.94 4.50 11.59
C ASP A 367 -47.58 3.85 11.77
N ALA A 368 -46.53 4.51 11.28
CA ALA A 368 -45.18 3.96 11.13
C ALA A 368 -44.14 4.70 11.98
N TYR A 369 -43.37 3.94 12.77
CA TYR A 369 -42.19 4.41 13.47
C TYR A 369 -40.95 4.10 12.67
N PHE A 370 -40.17 5.13 12.37
CA PHE A 370 -38.92 5.03 11.63
C PHE A 370 -37.73 4.84 12.58
N THR A 371 -36.63 4.31 12.09
CA THR A 371 -35.39 4.09 12.87
C THR A 371 -34.75 5.40 13.36
N ASP A 372 -35.09 6.53 12.76
CA ASP A 372 -34.68 7.87 13.19
C ASP A 372 -35.50 8.40 14.39
N GLY A 373 -36.42 7.59 14.92
CA GLY A 373 -37.30 7.96 16.03
C GLY A 373 -38.53 8.78 15.62
N THR A 374 -38.72 9.06 14.32
CA THR A 374 -39.90 9.78 13.84
C THR A 374 -41.12 8.87 13.73
N ASN A 375 -42.30 9.41 13.97
CA ASN A 375 -43.58 8.74 13.75
C ASN A 375 -44.35 9.48 12.65
N LYS A 376 -44.75 8.77 11.63
CA LYS A 376 -45.54 9.32 10.50
C LYS A 376 -46.61 8.32 10.01
N GLU A 377 -47.74 8.88 9.60
CA GLU A 377 -48.73 8.12 8.82
C GLU A 377 -48.23 8.00 7.37
N ILE A 378 -48.16 6.78 6.86
CA ILE A 378 -47.76 6.49 5.50
C ILE A 378 -48.88 5.81 4.74
N THR A 379 -48.96 5.99 3.42
CA THR A 379 -49.84 5.25 2.53
C THR A 379 -49.09 4.01 2.07
N VAL A 380 -49.70 2.84 2.23
CA VAL A 380 -49.14 1.54 1.85
C VAL A 380 -49.75 1.10 0.51
#